data_0aafb53eed2a9889a07f01dbddad89eb
#
_entry.id   0aafb53eed2a9889a07f01dbddad89eb
#
_cell.length_a   1.000
_cell.length_b   1.000
_cell.length_c   1.000
_cell.angle_alpha   90.00
_cell.angle_beta   90.00
_cell.angle_gamma   90.00
#
_symmetry.space_group_name_H-M   'P 1'
#
loop_
_entity.id
_entity.type
_entity.pdbx_description
1 polymer ?
#
loop_
_entity_poly.entity_id
_entity_poly.type
_entity_poly.pdbx_seq_one_letter_code
_entity_poly.pdbx_strand_id
1 'polypeptide(L)'
;MAVTKPEVHRLISKVNFSDSNRKPEQIKYLVKHYVGATGGAEANCKYFYNKFRGASSHFFVGHNGEIWQCVEENDTAWHCGTSGKYKHKECRNSNSIGVELCVKKDANGNWYYTEETKKAAVQLFAYLMDKYHIDADHVLRHYDVTGKNCGEPDVRKGNKEWSQFKKDIVEYGKEAAPEQTTTPEPTAPPEQTTAPAQPSTPSQAAGVPYMIVTTCDSLRIRAGAGTVYRVTGRIREAVGQKKEYTIVEEKNGWGRLKSGAGWISLAYTKRV
;
A
#
# COMPACT_ATOMS: atom_id res chain seq x y z
N MET A 1 -6.83 11.92 -5.33
CA MET A 1 -6.07 12.50 -4.18
C MET A 1 -5.28 11.38 -3.52
N ALA A 2 -4.19 11.68 -2.81
CA ALA A 2 -3.48 10.70 -2.01
C ALA A 2 -4.36 10.29 -0.81
N VAL A 3 -4.25 9.05 -0.38
CA VAL A 3 -4.94 8.58 0.83
C VAL A 3 -4.44 9.38 2.03
N THR A 4 -5.36 9.94 2.80
CA THR A 4 -5.02 10.78 3.96
C THR A 4 -4.25 9.95 4.99
N LYS A 5 -3.11 10.50 5.45
CA LYS A 5 -2.33 9.88 6.51
C LYS A 5 -3.17 9.85 7.80
N PRO A 6 -3.35 8.69 8.45
CA PRO A 6 -4.00 8.62 9.74
C PRO A 6 -3.16 9.31 10.83
N GLU A 7 -3.83 9.71 11.92
CA GLU A 7 -3.11 10.13 13.13
C GLU A 7 -2.34 8.96 13.73
N VAL A 8 -1.07 9.19 14.09
CA VAL A 8 -0.19 8.14 14.60
C VAL A 8 0.57 8.65 15.82
N HIS A 9 0.33 8.02 16.96
CA HIS A 9 1.17 8.19 18.15
C HIS A 9 2.52 7.49 17.94
N ARG A 10 3.56 7.99 18.62
CA ARG A 10 4.92 7.47 18.42
C ARG A 10 5.59 7.12 19.72
N LEU A 11 6.06 5.88 19.83
CA LEU A 11 6.95 5.42 20.88
C LEU A 11 7.96 4.43 20.27
N ILE A 12 8.99 5.00 19.66
CA ILE A 12 9.96 4.23 18.87
C ILE A 12 10.85 3.41 19.78
N SER A 13 10.92 2.11 19.53
CA SER A 13 11.78 1.16 20.25
C SER A 13 13.24 1.58 20.16
N LYS A 14 13.96 1.40 21.26
CA LYS A 14 15.41 1.69 21.32
C LYS A 14 16.29 0.49 20.98
N VAL A 15 15.73 -0.72 20.95
CA VAL A 15 16.52 -1.95 20.91
C VAL A 15 15.94 -3.09 20.07
N ASN A 16 14.67 -3.03 19.66
CA ASN A 16 13.99 -4.13 18.97
C ASN A 16 13.80 -3.84 17.48
N PHE A 17 14.85 -3.48 16.78
CA PHE A 17 14.84 -3.27 15.33
C PHE A 17 16.27 -3.40 14.79
N SER A 18 16.41 -3.51 13.49
CA SER A 18 17.69 -3.33 12.81
C SER A 18 17.70 -1.95 12.15
N ASP A 19 18.69 -1.15 12.45
CA ASP A 19 18.97 0.11 11.77
C ASP A 19 19.38 -0.21 10.33
N SER A 20 18.44 -0.04 9.41
CA SER A 20 18.58 -0.50 8.03
C SER A 20 18.58 0.64 7.05
N ASN A 21 18.05 1.80 7.46
CA ASN A 21 17.90 2.99 6.62
C ASN A 21 17.34 2.63 5.21
N ARG A 22 16.27 1.81 5.18
CA ARG A 22 15.66 1.31 3.95
C ARG A 22 15.10 2.46 3.14
N LYS A 23 15.34 2.42 1.85
CA LYS A 23 14.71 3.34 0.91
C LYS A 23 13.25 2.90 0.65
N PRO A 24 12.33 3.84 0.30
CA PRO A 24 10.92 3.52 0.07
C PRO A 24 10.70 2.38 -0.94
N GLU A 25 11.51 2.30 -1.99
CA GLU A 25 11.39 1.25 -3.02
C GLU A 25 11.83 -0.14 -2.55
N GLN A 26 12.48 -0.25 -1.40
CA GLN A 26 12.84 -1.53 -0.80
C GLN A 26 11.67 -2.12 0.02
N ILE A 27 10.68 -1.30 0.38
CA ILE A 27 9.46 -1.72 1.08
C ILE A 27 8.45 -2.19 0.03
N LYS A 28 8.22 -3.50 -0.04
CA LYS A 28 7.44 -4.15 -1.10
C LYS A 28 6.18 -4.82 -0.60
N TYR A 29 6.08 -5.09 0.70
CA TYR A 29 5.02 -5.87 1.31
C TYR A 29 4.49 -5.17 2.56
N LEU A 30 3.21 -5.34 2.83
CA LEU A 30 2.60 -5.08 4.13
C LEU A 30 2.18 -6.40 4.74
N VAL A 31 2.49 -6.62 6.01
CA VAL A 31 2.17 -7.87 6.69
C VAL A 31 1.28 -7.59 7.89
N LYS A 32 0.06 -8.15 7.83
CA LYS A 32 -0.92 -8.09 8.90
C LYS A 32 -0.66 -9.18 9.92
N HIS A 33 -0.69 -8.78 11.20
CA HIS A 33 -0.57 -9.63 12.35
C HIS A 33 -1.72 -9.38 13.33
N TYR A 34 -1.83 -10.20 14.36
CA TYR A 34 -2.60 -9.92 15.54
C TYR A 34 -1.71 -10.05 16.78
N VAL A 35 -1.96 -9.25 17.78
CA VAL A 35 -1.15 -9.23 19.01
C VAL A 35 -1.21 -10.56 19.78
N GLY A 36 -2.32 -11.29 19.69
CA GLY A 36 -2.52 -12.55 20.42
C GLY A 36 -2.58 -12.40 21.93
N ALA A 37 -2.78 -11.17 22.42
CA ALA A 37 -2.97 -10.80 23.82
C ALA A 37 -3.97 -9.64 23.90
N THR A 38 -4.51 -9.36 25.07
CA THR A 38 -5.56 -8.35 25.28
C THR A 38 -5.05 -6.92 25.51
N GLY A 39 -3.72 -6.72 25.47
CA GLY A 39 -3.12 -5.40 25.62
C GLY A 39 -3.42 -4.46 24.44
N GLY A 40 -3.63 -3.17 24.71
CA GLY A 40 -3.80 -2.14 23.68
C GLY A 40 -2.50 -1.75 22.97
N ALA A 41 -2.60 -0.87 21.96
CA ALA A 41 -1.47 -0.51 21.11
C ALA A 41 -0.34 0.17 21.88
N GLU A 42 -0.65 1.13 22.75
CA GLU A 42 0.36 1.80 23.60
C GLU A 42 1.10 0.81 24.50
N ALA A 43 0.38 -0.11 25.14
CA ALA A 43 0.99 -1.11 26.02
C ALA A 43 1.96 -2.02 25.26
N ASN A 44 1.63 -2.39 24.03
CA ASN A 44 2.51 -3.16 23.16
C ASN A 44 3.76 -2.36 22.75
N CYS A 45 3.63 -1.08 22.40
CA CYS A 45 4.78 -0.23 22.13
C CYS A 45 5.68 -0.10 23.38
N LYS A 46 5.12 0.11 24.58
CA LYS A 46 5.86 0.12 25.85
C LYS A 46 6.60 -1.19 26.11
N TYR A 47 5.98 -2.33 25.76
CA TYR A 47 6.60 -3.66 25.91
C TYR A 47 7.87 -3.82 25.06
N PHE A 48 7.89 -3.24 23.86
CA PHE A 48 9.04 -3.30 22.95
C PHE A 48 10.02 -2.11 23.09
N TYR A 49 9.71 -1.12 23.92
CA TYR A 49 10.40 0.18 23.94
C TYR A 49 11.89 0.07 24.26
N ASN A 50 12.26 -0.45 25.45
CA ASN A 50 13.63 -0.40 25.96
C ASN A 50 14.19 -1.73 26.46
N LYS A 51 13.40 -2.81 26.40
CA LYS A 51 13.84 -4.16 26.76
C LYS A 51 13.93 -5.02 25.51
N PHE A 52 15.06 -5.71 25.35
CA PHE A 52 15.22 -6.64 24.22
C PHE A 52 14.20 -7.78 24.31
N ARG A 53 13.46 -8.00 23.20
CA ARG A 53 12.41 -9.01 23.08
C ARG A 53 12.66 -10.00 21.94
N GLY A 54 13.61 -9.69 21.03
CA GLY A 54 13.89 -10.48 19.83
C GLY A 54 12.75 -10.46 18.79
N ALA A 55 11.82 -9.53 18.94
CA ALA A 55 10.68 -9.33 18.04
C ALA A 55 10.24 -7.87 18.10
N SER A 56 9.52 -7.40 17.07
CA SER A 56 8.87 -6.08 17.04
C SER A 56 7.92 -5.99 15.86
N SER A 57 7.15 -4.90 15.79
CA SER A 57 6.38 -4.51 14.60
C SER A 57 6.53 -3.02 14.38
N HIS A 58 6.24 -2.54 13.15
CA HIS A 58 6.31 -1.11 12.86
C HIS A 58 5.14 -0.37 13.50
N PHE A 59 3.94 -0.94 13.41
CA PHE A 59 2.73 -0.32 13.93
C PHE A 59 1.91 -1.29 14.78
N PHE A 60 1.16 -0.72 15.72
CA PHE A 60 0.11 -1.38 16.48
C PHE A 60 -1.19 -0.58 16.31
N VAL A 61 -2.29 -1.25 16.00
CA VAL A 61 -3.64 -0.67 15.91
C VAL A 61 -4.44 -1.13 17.12
N GLY A 62 -4.88 -0.19 17.94
CA GLY A 62 -5.53 -0.47 19.22
C GLY A 62 -7.03 -0.70 19.11
N HIS A 63 -7.64 -1.00 20.26
CA HIS A 63 -9.05 -1.39 20.36
C HIS A 63 -10.04 -0.27 20.04
N ASN A 64 -9.62 1.00 20.20
CA ASN A 64 -10.43 2.19 19.91
C ASN A 64 -10.01 2.86 18.61
N GLY A 65 -9.20 2.17 17.78
CA GLY A 65 -8.70 2.67 16.51
C GLY A 65 -7.44 3.53 16.61
N GLU A 66 -6.88 3.71 17.81
CA GLU A 66 -5.62 4.41 17.98
C GLU A 66 -4.46 3.67 17.30
N ILE A 67 -3.62 4.38 16.58
CA ILE A 67 -2.46 3.82 15.88
C ILE A 67 -1.19 4.27 16.59
N TRP A 68 -0.32 3.33 16.90
CA TRP A 68 0.99 3.58 17.50
C TRP A 68 2.11 3.05 16.62
N GLN A 69 3.12 3.89 16.39
CA GLN A 69 4.36 3.49 15.70
C GLN A 69 5.43 3.11 16.71
N CYS A 70 5.97 1.90 16.57
CA CYS A 70 6.98 1.32 17.45
C CYS A 70 8.36 1.20 16.79
N VAL A 71 8.44 1.10 15.46
CA VAL A 71 9.70 1.08 14.70
C VAL A 71 9.53 2.03 13.50
N GLU A 72 10.60 2.74 13.14
CA GLU A 72 10.61 3.61 11.99
C GLU A 72 10.41 2.79 10.70
N GLU A 73 9.70 3.35 9.75
CA GLU A 73 9.38 2.64 8.50
C GLU A 73 10.64 2.36 7.64
N ASN A 74 11.67 3.19 7.77
CA ASN A 74 12.96 2.98 7.10
C ASN A 74 13.86 1.97 7.83
N ASP A 75 13.53 1.58 9.06
CA ASP A 75 14.22 0.52 9.79
C ASP A 75 13.52 -0.83 9.60
N THR A 76 14.17 -1.90 10.05
CA THR A 76 13.62 -3.24 9.94
C THR A 76 13.07 -3.71 11.28
N ALA A 77 11.75 -3.81 11.40
CA ALA A 77 11.10 -4.50 12.51
C ALA A 77 11.20 -6.03 12.34
N TRP A 78 11.25 -6.76 13.45
CA TRP A 78 11.39 -8.22 13.48
C TRP A 78 10.04 -8.90 13.68
N HIS A 79 9.19 -8.92 12.63
CA HIS A 79 7.81 -9.39 12.70
C HIS A 79 7.51 -10.68 11.92
N CYS A 80 8.29 -11.00 10.89
CA CYS A 80 8.13 -12.21 10.07
C CYS A 80 9.04 -13.35 10.55
N GLY A 81 9.27 -13.46 11.86
CA GLY A 81 10.08 -14.53 12.43
C GLY A 81 9.49 -15.91 12.16
N THR A 82 10.37 -16.85 11.84
CA THR A 82 10.03 -18.26 11.64
C THR A 82 11.11 -19.13 12.26
N SER A 83 10.71 -20.26 12.82
CA SER A 83 11.62 -21.30 13.31
C SER A 83 12.12 -22.23 12.18
N GLY A 84 11.81 -21.93 10.94
CA GLY A 84 12.12 -22.81 9.83
C GLY A 84 12.04 -22.12 8.48
N LYS A 85 11.20 -22.68 7.61
CA LYS A 85 11.12 -22.26 6.21
C LYS A 85 10.07 -21.15 6.01
N TYR A 86 10.41 -20.16 5.19
CA TYR A 86 9.42 -19.24 4.64
C TYR A 86 8.57 -19.96 3.59
N LYS A 87 7.25 -19.75 3.64
CA LYS A 87 6.32 -20.17 2.58
C LYS A 87 6.36 -19.18 1.42
N HIS A 88 6.38 -17.87 1.73
CA HIS A 88 6.48 -16.85 0.70
C HIS A 88 7.90 -16.75 0.14
N LYS A 89 7.99 -16.67 -1.21
CA LYS A 89 9.30 -16.67 -1.89
C LYS A 89 10.15 -15.46 -1.55
N GLU A 90 9.56 -14.28 -1.40
CA GLU A 90 10.29 -12.99 -1.34
C GLU A 90 10.06 -12.18 -0.08
N CYS A 91 8.87 -12.24 0.56
CA CYS A 91 8.56 -11.39 1.71
C CYS A 91 9.41 -11.76 2.93
N ARG A 92 10.08 -10.76 3.50
CA ARG A 92 10.97 -10.83 4.69
C ARG A 92 10.80 -9.57 5.52
N ASN A 93 11.34 -9.55 6.74
CA ASN A 93 11.41 -8.34 7.58
C ASN A 93 12.04 -7.16 6.82
N SER A 94 13.11 -7.42 6.08
CA SER A 94 13.89 -6.37 5.38
C SER A 94 13.16 -5.66 4.24
N ASN A 95 12.05 -6.22 3.74
CA ASN A 95 11.30 -5.64 2.63
C ASN A 95 9.81 -5.47 2.90
N SER A 96 9.40 -5.48 4.17
CA SER A 96 8.00 -5.35 4.57
C SER A 96 7.81 -4.38 5.74
N ILE A 97 6.58 -3.91 5.89
CA ILE A 97 6.06 -3.21 7.06
C ILE A 97 5.14 -4.16 7.80
N GLY A 98 5.40 -4.43 9.08
CA GLY A 98 4.53 -5.20 9.95
C GLY A 98 3.54 -4.32 10.68
N VAL A 99 2.27 -4.73 10.70
CA VAL A 99 1.19 -4.06 11.44
C VAL A 99 0.46 -5.08 12.30
N GLU A 100 0.52 -4.88 13.61
CA GLU A 100 -0.13 -5.69 14.64
C GLU A 100 -1.49 -5.11 15.00
N LEU A 101 -2.54 -5.90 14.90
CA LEU A 101 -3.88 -5.52 15.33
C LEU A 101 -4.17 -6.06 16.73
N CYS A 102 -4.57 -5.18 17.64
CA CYS A 102 -5.01 -5.56 18.97
C CYS A 102 -6.33 -6.33 18.89
N VAL A 103 -6.49 -7.34 19.73
CA VAL A 103 -7.62 -8.24 19.75
C VAL A 103 -8.22 -8.36 21.14
N LYS A 104 -9.51 -8.64 21.18
CA LYS A 104 -10.25 -9.03 22.39
C LYS A 104 -10.69 -10.48 22.28
N LYS A 105 -11.16 -11.04 23.40
CA LYS A 105 -11.83 -12.34 23.43
C LYS A 105 -13.32 -12.18 23.62
N ASP A 106 -14.10 -12.96 22.88
CA ASP A 106 -15.53 -13.10 23.12
C ASP A 106 -15.82 -14.01 24.31
N ALA A 107 -17.09 -14.20 24.65
CA ALA A 107 -17.53 -15.06 25.75
C ALA A 107 -17.12 -16.54 25.58
N ASN A 108 -16.86 -16.97 24.36
CA ASN A 108 -16.40 -18.33 24.02
C ASN A 108 -14.87 -18.46 23.96
N GLY A 109 -14.15 -17.37 24.28
CA GLY A 109 -12.69 -17.33 24.24
C GLY A 109 -12.08 -17.13 22.86
N ASN A 110 -12.87 -16.87 21.82
CA ASN A 110 -12.37 -16.61 20.48
C ASN A 110 -11.83 -15.20 20.35
N TRP A 111 -10.73 -15.05 19.65
CA TRP A 111 -10.17 -13.74 19.33
C TRP A 111 -11.00 -13.01 18.27
N TYR A 112 -11.19 -11.70 18.44
CA TYR A 112 -11.82 -10.84 17.45
C TYR A 112 -11.22 -9.43 17.45
N TYR A 113 -11.37 -8.71 16.34
CA TYR A 113 -11.06 -7.29 16.21
C TYR A 113 -12.31 -6.47 16.52
N THR A 114 -12.16 -5.35 17.24
CA THR A 114 -13.25 -4.37 17.36
C THR A 114 -13.48 -3.69 15.99
N GLU A 115 -14.63 -3.09 15.78
CA GLU A 115 -14.94 -2.37 14.54
C GLU A 115 -13.99 -1.17 14.35
N GLU A 116 -13.62 -0.49 15.45
CA GLU A 116 -12.66 0.60 15.46
C GLU A 116 -11.26 0.13 15.03
N THR A 117 -10.82 -1.02 15.55
CA THR A 117 -9.55 -1.64 15.12
C THR A 117 -9.58 -1.95 13.61
N LYS A 118 -10.68 -2.52 13.10
CA LYS A 118 -10.83 -2.85 11.68
C LYS A 118 -10.77 -1.61 10.81
N LYS A 119 -11.55 -0.57 11.14
CA LYS A 119 -11.58 0.69 10.39
C LYS A 119 -10.21 1.38 10.36
N ALA A 120 -9.55 1.52 11.50
CA ALA A 120 -8.23 2.13 11.59
C ALA A 120 -7.15 1.32 10.86
N ALA A 121 -7.24 -0.02 10.91
CA ALA A 121 -6.34 -0.88 10.14
C ALA A 121 -6.53 -0.70 8.62
N VAL A 122 -7.77 -0.64 8.14
CA VAL A 122 -8.08 -0.37 6.73
C VAL A 122 -7.48 0.95 6.29
N GLN A 123 -7.68 2.02 7.07
CA GLN A 123 -7.12 3.35 6.79
C GLN A 123 -5.58 3.33 6.75
N LEU A 124 -4.93 2.70 7.73
CA LEU A 124 -3.47 2.61 7.80
C LEU A 124 -2.90 1.81 6.63
N PHE A 125 -3.48 0.66 6.30
CA PHE A 125 -3.02 -0.16 5.19
C PHE A 125 -3.21 0.54 3.85
N ALA A 126 -4.37 1.16 3.62
CA ALA A 126 -4.61 1.94 2.40
C ALA A 126 -3.61 3.10 2.26
N TYR A 127 -3.33 3.82 3.34
CA TYR A 127 -2.29 4.86 3.36
C TYR A 127 -0.89 4.31 3.04
N LEU A 128 -0.49 3.20 3.66
CA LEU A 128 0.82 2.58 3.40
C LEU A 128 0.92 2.01 1.98
N MET A 129 -0.17 1.46 1.46
CA MET A 129 -0.26 0.99 0.07
C MET A 129 -0.04 2.15 -0.91
N ASP A 130 -0.69 3.28 -0.68
CA ASP A 130 -0.51 4.49 -1.50
C ASP A 130 0.92 5.04 -1.37
N LYS A 131 1.40 5.21 -0.15
CA LYS A 131 2.74 5.73 0.17
C LYS A 131 3.87 4.93 -0.46
N TYR A 132 3.80 3.60 -0.41
CA TYR A 132 4.86 2.71 -0.91
C TYR A 132 4.52 2.09 -2.27
N HIS A 133 3.40 2.47 -2.87
CA HIS A 133 2.92 1.92 -4.14
C HIS A 133 2.80 0.40 -4.13
N ILE A 134 2.30 -0.13 -3.02
CA ILE A 134 2.05 -1.55 -2.79
C ILE A 134 0.63 -1.86 -3.25
N ASP A 135 0.45 -2.84 -4.12
CA ASP A 135 -0.88 -3.33 -4.49
C ASP A 135 -1.43 -4.32 -3.45
N ALA A 136 -2.72 -4.63 -3.56
CA ALA A 136 -3.37 -5.51 -2.61
C ALA A 136 -2.79 -6.94 -2.60
N ASP A 137 -2.18 -7.42 -3.69
CA ASP A 137 -1.57 -8.76 -3.75
C ASP A 137 -0.30 -8.85 -2.91
N HIS A 138 0.31 -7.71 -2.62
CA HIS A 138 1.48 -7.60 -1.74
C HIS A 138 1.12 -7.26 -0.28
N VAL A 139 -0.17 -7.23 0.06
CA VAL A 139 -0.65 -7.22 1.44
C VAL A 139 -0.89 -8.66 1.86
N LEU A 140 -0.13 -9.12 2.85
CA LEU A 140 -0.05 -10.51 3.28
C LEU A 140 -0.41 -10.65 4.76
N ARG A 141 -0.83 -11.87 5.17
CA ARG A 141 -0.83 -12.26 6.59
C ARG A 141 0.54 -12.84 6.95
N HIS A 142 0.91 -12.82 8.21
CA HIS A 142 2.07 -13.59 8.67
C HIS A 142 1.93 -15.09 8.29
N TYR A 143 0.72 -15.62 8.31
CA TYR A 143 0.40 -16.98 7.84
C TYR A 143 0.83 -17.23 6.38
N ASP A 144 0.63 -16.27 5.51
CA ASP A 144 1.03 -16.38 4.10
C ASP A 144 2.55 -16.35 3.94
N VAL A 145 3.25 -15.65 4.85
CA VAL A 145 4.70 -15.49 4.81
C VAL A 145 5.42 -16.73 5.35
N THR A 146 4.96 -17.30 6.46
CA THR A 146 5.69 -18.36 7.18
C THR A 146 4.85 -19.61 7.50
N GLY A 147 3.54 -19.52 7.40
CA GLY A 147 2.59 -20.54 7.87
C GLY A 147 2.27 -20.48 9.35
N LYS A 148 2.84 -19.52 10.09
CA LYS A 148 2.52 -19.32 11.49
C LYS A 148 1.05 -18.90 11.61
N ASN A 149 0.30 -19.53 12.53
CA ASN A 149 -1.08 -19.13 12.84
C ASN A 149 -1.07 -17.80 13.64
N CYS A 150 -0.73 -16.72 12.93
CA CYS A 150 -0.75 -15.35 13.39
C CYS A 150 -1.91 -14.62 12.71
N GLY A 151 -2.72 -13.90 13.48
CA GLY A 151 -4.01 -13.38 13.01
C GLY A 151 -5.06 -14.47 13.00
N GLU A 152 -5.26 -15.14 14.16
CA GLU A 152 -6.23 -16.23 14.28
C GLU A 152 -7.61 -15.86 13.72
N PRO A 153 -8.17 -14.64 13.90
CA PRO A 153 -9.41 -14.24 13.23
C PRO A 153 -9.34 -14.30 11.69
N ASP A 154 -8.17 -13.99 11.12
CA ASP A 154 -7.96 -13.96 9.66
C ASP A 154 -7.71 -15.34 9.04
N VAL A 155 -7.33 -16.33 9.83
CA VAL A 155 -7.00 -17.69 9.34
C VAL A 155 -8.04 -18.74 9.70
N ARG A 156 -9.11 -18.36 10.41
CA ARG A 156 -10.25 -19.24 10.71
C ARG A 156 -10.87 -19.80 9.44
N LYS A 157 -11.61 -20.89 9.60
CA LYS A 157 -12.34 -21.55 8.53
C LYS A 157 -13.10 -20.55 7.64
N GLY A 158 -12.79 -20.58 6.34
CA GLY A 158 -13.40 -19.73 5.34
C GLY A 158 -12.72 -18.36 5.16
N ASN A 159 -11.72 -17.98 5.99
CA ASN A 159 -10.96 -16.73 5.85
C ASN A 159 -11.81 -15.45 5.65
N LYS A 160 -13.01 -15.39 6.23
CA LYS A 160 -13.97 -14.29 5.98
C LYS A 160 -13.43 -12.94 6.37
N GLU A 161 -12.83 -12.81 7.56
CA GLU A 161 -12.22 -11.56 8.04
C GLU A 161 -11.10 -11.09 7.10
N TRP A 162 -10.25 -12.00 6.66
CA TRP A 162 -9.19 -11.67 5.72
C TRP A 162 -9.72 -11.24 4.35
N SER A 163 -10.69 -11.97 3.82
CA SER A 163 -11.28 -11.66 2.52
C SER A 163 -12.00 -10.31 2.54
N GLN A 164 -12.68 -9.98 3.63
CA GLN A 164 -13.33 -8.69 3.80
C GLN A 164 -12.28 -7.58 3.91
N PHE A 165 -11.28 -7.75 4.79
CA PHE A 165 -10.19 -6.78 4.93
C PHE A 165 -9.51 -6.44 3.60
N LYS A 166 -9.26 -7.44 2.75
CA LYS A 166 -8.67 -7.22 1.40
C LYS A 166 -9.56 -6.38 0.49
N LYS A 167 -10.87 -6.52 0.59
CA LYS A 167 -11.83 -5.67 -0.13
C LYS A 167 -11.82 -4.26 0.42
N ASP A 168 -11.94 -4.12 1.73
CA ASP A 168 -12.07 -2.83 2.42
C ASP A 168 -10.86 -1.92 2.15
N ILE A 169 -9.62 -2.44 2.18
CA ILE A 169 -8.42 -1.64 1.89
C ILE A 169 -8.39 -1.14 0.44
N VAL A 170 -8.95 -1.92 -0.50
CA VAL A 170 -9.04 -1.51 -1.90
C VAL A 170 -10.13 -0.48 -2.11
N GLU A 171 -11.30 -0.68 -1.49
CA GLU A 171 -12.44 0.25 -1.57
C GLU A 171 -12.10 1.59 -0.93
N TYR A 172 -11.54 1.58 0.29
CA TYR A 172 -11.09 2.80 0.96
C TYR A 172 -10.08 3.60 0.12
N GLY A 173 -9.14 2.91 -0.51
CA GLY A 173 -8.18 3.56 -1.41
C GLY A 173 -8.81 4.16 -2.67
N LYS A 174 -9.95 3.63 -3.12
CA LYS A 174 -10.73 4.18 -4.26
C LYS A 174 -11.57 5.40 -3.83
N GLU A 175 -12.25 5.32 -2.69
CA GLU A 175 -13.09 6.40 -2.15
C GLU A 175 -12.24 7.63 -1.79
N ALA A 176 -11.02 7.44 -1.30
CA ALA A 176 -10.07 8.52 -1.06
C ALA A 176 -9.57 9.17 -2.37
N ALA A 177 -9.74 8.53 -3.52
CA ALA A 177 -9.57 9.14 -4.84
C ALA A 177 -10.89 9.86 -5.22
N PRO A 178 -10.85 11.13 -5.75
CA PRO A 178 -12.08 11.85 -6.07
C PRO A 178 -12.95 11.06 -7.03
N GLU A 179 -14.25 10.97 -6.71
CA GLU A 179 -15.27 10.48 -7.62
C GLU A 179 -15.15 11.18 -8.97
N GLN A 180 -15.04 10.38 -10.02
CA GLN A 180 -15.39 10.89 -11.35
C GLN A 180 -16.90 11.07 -11.34
N THR A 181 -17.37 12.31 -11.25
CA THR A 181 -18.76 12.64 -11.60
C THR A 181 -19.04 12.07 -12.98
N THR A 182 -19.77 10.98 -13.00
CA THR A 182 -20.43 10.49 -14.21
C THR A 182 -21.54 11.48 -14.53
N THR A 183 -21.27 12.41 -15.44
CA THR A 183 -22.34 13.17 -16.09
C THR A 183 -23.25 12.16 -16.80
N PRO A 184 -24.57 12.20 -16.59
CA PRO A 184 -25.49 11.31 -17.31
C PRO A 184 -25.35 11.52 -18.81
N GLU A 185 -25.21 10.45 -19.53
CA GLU A 185 -25.18 10.37 -20.99
C GLU A 185 -26.48 10.96 -21.56
N PRO A 186 -26.43 11.96 -22.47
CA PRO A 186 -27.62 12.40 -23.17
C PRO A 186 -28.06 11.32 -24.14
N THR A 187 -29.31 10.90 -24.03
CA THR A 187 -30.04 10.00 -24.93
C THR A 187 -29.83 10.38 -26.39
N ALA A 188 -29.43 9.41 -27.21
CA ALA A 188 -29.22 9.55 -28.64
C ALA A 188 -30.52 9.71 -29.42
N PRO A 189 -30.57 10.56 -30.45
CA PRO A 189 -31.54 10.45 -31.58
C PRO A 189 -31.00 9.54 -32.68
N PRO A 190 -31.85 9.01 -33.58
CA PRO A 190 -31.57 7.83 -34.37
C PRO A 190 -30.66 8.03 -35.58
N GLU A 191 -30.08 6.90 -36.00
CA GLU A 191 -29.19 6.64 -37.12
C GLU A 191 -29.38 7.43 -38.40
N GLN A 192 -28.28 7.91 -38.97
CA GLN A 192 -28.07 7.98 -40.41
C GLN A 192 -26.68 7.45 -40.78
N THR A 193 -26.73 6.44 -41.64
CA THR A 193 -25.60 5.79 -42.33
C THR A 193 -24.79 6.73 -43.20
N THR A 194 -23.47 6.67 -43.17
CA THR A 194 -22.55 6.49 -44.33
C THR A 194 -21.08 6.69 -44.02
N ALA A 195 -20.29 5.68 -44.42
CA ALA A 195 -18.87 5.68 -44.87
C ALA A 195 -17.73 6.02 -43.91
N PRO A 196 -16.50 5.48 -44.14
CA PRO A 196 -15.51 5.17 -43.09
C PRO A 196 -14.64 6.35 -42.75
N ALA A 197 -14.53 6.61 -41.42
CA ALA A 197 -13.69 7.66 -40.89
C ALA A 197 -12.35 7.14 -40.38
N GLN A 198 -11.31 7.87 -40.71
CA GLN A 198 -9.94 7.79 -40.18
C GLN A 198 -9.88 7.82 -38.64
N PRO A 199 -8.79 7.33 -38.03
CA PRO A 199 -8.67 7.22 -36.59
C PRO A 199 -8.62 8.62 -35.92
N SER A 200 -9.57 8.84 -35.03
CA SER A 200 -9.67 10.06 -34.21
C SER A 200 -8.52 10.16 -33.22
N THR A 201 -7.78 11.23 -33.29
CA THR A 201 -6.77 11.71 -32.33
C THR A 201 -7.40 11.94 -30.96
N PRO A 202 -6.71 11.52 -29.86
CA PRO A 202 -7.19 11.81 -28.51
C PRO A 202 -7.09 13.30 -28.19
N SER A 203 -8.12 13.82 -27.53
CA SER A 203 -8.20 15.19 -27.03
C SER A 203 -6.97 15.56 -26.20
N GLN A 204 -6.17 16.51 -26.67
CA GLN A 204 -5.03 17.05 -25.96
C GLN A 204 -5.50 18.01 -24.86
N ALA A 205 -5.20 17.67 -23.61
CA ALA A 205 -5.22 18.65 -22.52
C ALA A 205 -4.09 19.68 -22.76
N ALA A 206 -4.36 20.95 -22.53
CA ALA A 206 -3.40 22.04 -22.76
C ALA A 206 -2.08 21.81 -22.01
N GLY A 207 -0.96 21.69 -22.74
CA GLY A 207 0.38 21.59 -22.16
C GLY A 207 1.15 20.29 -22.43
N VAL A 208 0.64 19.36 -23.22
CA VAL A 208 1.37 18.18 -23.70
C VAL A 208 1.62 18.28 -25.22
N PRO A 209 2.70 17.71 -25.77
CA PRO A 209 3.75 16.95 -25.09
C PRO A 209 4.78 17.83 -24.35
N TYR A 210 5.37 17.30 -23.28
CA TYR A 210 6.50 17.92 -22.59
C TYR A 210 7.49 16.86 -22.11
N MET A 211 8.71 17.28 -21.78
CA MET A 211 9.77 16.41 -21.32
C MET A 211 9.88 16.42 -19.80
N ILE A 212 10.24 15.29 -19.24
CA ILE A 212 10.51 15.10 -17.82
C ILE A 212 11.78 14.29 -17.60
N VAL A 213 12.38 14.46 -16.44
CA VAL A 213 13.32 13.52 -15.83
C VAL A 213 12.73 12.93 -14.57
N THR A 214 13.11 11.70 -14.23
CA THR A 214 12.67 11.08 -12.97
C THR A 214 13.45 11.67 -11.78
N THR A 215 12.80 11.78 -10.62
CA THR A 215 13.44 12.22 -9.37
C THR A 215 13.81 11.03 -8.47
N CYS A 216 13.55 9.80 -8.90
CA CYS A 216 13.87 8.56 -8.21
C CYS A 216 14.60 7.59 -9.14
N ASP A 217 15.32 6.61 -8.58
CA ASP A 217 16.12 5.64 -9.34
C ASP A 217 15.28 4.52 -9.96
N SER A 218 14.02 4.37 -9.51
CA SER A 218 13.12 3.35 -10.03
C SER A 218 11.67 3.84 -10.00
N LEU A 219 11.07 4.00 -11.17
CA LEU A 219 9.68 4.43 -11.33
C LEU A 219 8.85 3.36 -12.05
N ARG A 220 7.73 2.95 -11.46
CA ARG A 220 6.82 1.96 -12.07
C ARG A 220 6.08 2.54 -13.26
N ILE A 221 5.97 1.74 -14.31
CA ILE A 221 5.10 1.99 -15.47
C ILE A 221 3.86 1.12 -15.30
N ARG A 222 2.67 1.70 -15.48
CA ARG A 222 1.38 1.00 -15.30
C ARG A 222 0.54 1.04 -16.57
N ALA A 223 -0.40 0.11 -16.66
CA ALA A 223 -1.31 0.02 -17.82
C ALA A 223 -2.28 1.20 -17.92
N GLY A 224 -2.47 1.99 -16.86
CA GLY A 224 -3.36 3.15 -16.81
C GLY A 224 -2.90 4.19 -15.79
N ALA A 225 -3.59 5.34 -15.79
CA ALA A 225 -3.31 6.48 -14.92
C ALA A 225 -3.85 6.22 -13.49
N GLY A 226 -3.06 5.52 -12.65
CA GLY A 226 -3.42 5.24 -11.26
C GLY A 226 -2.72 4.03 -10.69
N THR A 227 -2.70 3.93 -9.38
CA THR A 227 -2.06 2.82 -8.64
C THR A 227 -2.83 1.49 -8.78
N VAL A 228 -4.12 1.56 -9.10
CA VAL A 228 -5.00 0.39 -9.31
C VAL A 228 -4.68 -0.40 -10.59
N TYR A 229 -4.00 0.24 -11.55
CA TYR A 229 -3.63 -0.44 -12.79
C TYR A 229 -2.39 -1.30 -12.59
N ARG A 230 -2.39 -2.48 -13.22
CA ARG A 230 -1.26 -3.41 -13.16
C ARG A 230 0.05 -2.77 -13.61
N VAL A 231 1.15 -3.13 -12.99
CA VAL A 231 2.50 -2.71 -13.41
C VAL A 231 2.85 -3.43 -14.71
N THR A 232 3.22 -2.65 -15.73
CA THR A 232 3.66 -3.16 -17.05
C THR A 232 5.17 -3.14 -17.22
N GLY A 233 5.87 -2.33 -16.39
CA GLY A 233 7.31 -2.18 -16.47
C GLY A 233 7.85 -1.24 -15.41
N ARG A 234 9.13 -0.90 -15.53
CA ARG A 234 9.83 0.09 -14.69
C ARG A 234 10.83 0.89 -15.49
N ILE A 235 10.88 2.18 -15.21
CA ILE A 235 12.06 3.01 -15.52
C ILE A 235 13.06 2.71 -14.41
N ARG A 236 14.28 2.35 -14.78
CA ARG A 236 15.43 2.19 -13.87
C ARG A 236 16.55 3.07 -14.38
N GLU A 237 17.05 3.93 -13.53
CA GLU A 237 18.15 4.84 -13.87
C GLU A 237 19.30 4.63 -12.91
N ALA A 238 20.52 4.63 -13.43
CA ALA A 238 21.70 4.63 -12.59
C ALA A 238 21.87 6.02 -11.93
N VAL A 239 22.41 6.04 -10.73
CA VAL A 239 22.71 7.29 -10.01
C VAL A 239 23.55 8.20 -10.90
N GLY A 240 23.07 9.41 -11.14
CA GLY A 240 23.74 10.42 -11.98
C GLY A 240 23.47 10.34 -13.50
N GLN A 241 22.73 9.34 -13.98
CA GLN A 241 22.37 9.20 -15.42
C GLN A 241 20.85 9.27 -15.59
N LYS A 242 20.27 10.47 -15.48
CA LYS A 242 18.83 10.65 -15.70
C LYS A 242 18.54 10.82 -17.18
N LYS A 243 17.65 9.98 -17.71
CA LYS A 243 17.15 10.08 -19.09
C LYS A 243 15.90 10.96 -19.13
N GLU A 244 15.71 11.62 -20.25
CA GLU A 244 14.51 12.39 -20.51
C GLU A 244 13.42 11.52 -21.12
N TYR A 245 12.19 11.74 -20.67
CA TYR A 245 11.01 11.03 -21.13
C TYR A 245 9.96 12.04 -21.59
N THR A 246 9.31 11.76 -22.70
CA THR A 246 8.23 12.61 -23.22
C THR A 246 6.89 12.13 -22.71
N ILE A 247 6.13 13.03 -22.10
CA ILE A 247 4.75 12.83 -21.69
C ILE A 247 3.83 13.35 -22.79
N VAL A 248 2.91 12.51 -23.25
CA VAL A 248 1.98 12.83 -24.34
C VAL A 248 0.52 12.94 -23.88
N GLU A 249 0.26 12.53 -22.66
CA GLU A 249 -1.06 12.66 -22.03
C GLU A 249 -0.87 12.78 -20.53
N GLU A 250 -1.65 13.63 -19.87
CA GLU A 250 -1.64 13.79 -18.44
C GLU A 250 -3.05 13.58 -17.89
N LYS A 251 -3.18 12.74 -16.85
CA LYS A 251 -4.44 12.47 -16.17
C LYS A 251 -4.20 12.21 -14.68
N ASN A 252 -4.83 12.98 -13.82
CA ASN A 252 -4.82 12.78 -12.36
C ASN A 252 -3.40 12.63 -11.75
N GLY A 253 -2.45 13.47 -12.19
CA GLY A 253 -1.06 13.40 -11.71
C GLY A 253 -0.25 12.22 -12.29
N TRP A 254 -0.77 11.56 -13.35
CA TRP A 254 -0.08 10.53 -14.12
C TRP A 254 0.19 11.02 -15.52
N GLY A 255 1.39 10.69 -16.04
CA GLY A 255 1.80 11.00 -17.39
C GLY A 255 1.94 9.74 -18.24
N ARG A 256 1.33 9.73 -19.44
CA ARG A 256 1.51 8.66 -20.41
C ARG A 256 2.79 8.89 -21.20
N LEU A 257 3.65 7.89 -21.20
CA LEU A 257 4.90 7.90 -21.94
C LEU A 257 4.65 7.85 -23.46
N LYS A 258 5.34 8.68 -24.23
CA LYS A 258 5.32 8.67 -25.70
C LYS A 258 5.74 7.30 -26.28
N SER A 259 6.58 6.55 -25.59
CA SER A 259 7.01 5.21 -25.99
C SER A 259 5.88 4.17 -26.02
N GLY A 260 4.69 4.49 -25.50
CA GLY A 260 3.59 3.52 -25.38
C GLY A 260 3.76 2.51 -24.22
N ALA A 261 4.83 2.58 -23.46
CA ALA A 261 5.10 1.64 -22.35
C ALA A 261 4.05 1.70 -21.24
N GLY A 262 3.33 2.83 -21.13
CA GLY A 262 2.26 3.03 -20.16
C GLY A 262 2.35 4.36 -19.42
N TRP A 263 1.82 4.38 -18.21
CA TRP A 263 1.65 5.55 -17.36
C TRP A 263 2.63 5.54 -16.19
N ILE A 264 3.18 6.71 -15.87
CA ILE A 264 4.05 6.93 -14.71
C ILE A 264 3.47 8.03 -13.81
N SER A 265 3.72 7.95 -12.51
CA SER A 265 3.32 9.00 -11.57
C SER A 265 4.22 10.23 -11.76
N LEU A 266 3.61 11.40 -12.00
CA LEU A 266 4.31 12.67 -12.17
C LEU A 266 4.85 13.23 -10.86
N ALA A 267 4.40 12.75 -9.71
CA ALA A 267 4.94 13.11 -8.39
C ALA A 267 6.44 12.75 -8.23
N TYR A 268 6.94 11.83 -9.06
CA TYR A 268 8.35 11.40 -9.08
C TYR A 268 9.09 11.87 -10.32
N THR A 269 8.67 13.00 -10.87
CA THR A 269 9.27 13.58 -12.09
C THR A 269 9.43 15.08 -11.92
N LYS A 270 10.33 15.65 -12.73
CA LYS A 270 10.51 17.10 -12.88
C LYS A 270 10.46 17.42 -14.37
N ARG A 271 9.69 18.46 -14.76
CA ARG A 271 9.73 18.99 -16.11
C ARG A 271 11.10 19.59 -16.42
N VAL A 272 11.58 19.39 -17.64
CA VAL A 272 12.82 19.94 -18.21
C VAL A 272 12.51 20.71 -19.48
#